data_50cdf97b28daa670959da2de25ce573b
#
_entry.id   50cdf97b28daa670959da2de25ce573b
#
_cell.length_a   1.000
_cell.length_b   1.000
_cell.length_c   1.000
_cell.angle_alpha   90.00
_cell.angle_beta   90.00
_cell.angle_gamma   90.00
#
_symmetry.space_group_name_H-M   'P 1'
#
loop_
_entity.id
_entity.type
_entity.pdbx_description
1 polymer ?
#
loop_
_entity_poly.entity_id
_entity_poly.type
_entity_poly.pdbx_seq_one_letter_code
_entity_poly.pdbx_strand_id
1 'polypeptide(L)'
;MNRKIIPFVVAGVLICLVMAVSAVFAFSGMVAAEKFGSTVAWSRPYSGAESMKVIDLTGDGKDDLFIQSPNNLSVLDENGEPLFGFGYQNMKTTLGDVTGDKVEDIVVYHAGTGTSVDIISKGQPRELVNTLNTATPSRVVVIRFASGPQIVLGDSRGSLLALGTDGQTRWTANLGSSEIRGMDDARVNGQTFVAVATLDGSLAIYDDNGSALWSGSQEQLRRMRTFDLNGDGTSEVITGGEYGAFKIYNAADGSLLFETSLGQAVSEVREVELDGNPSSREIVAGGKDGGVWAFSFDGVTARQMWSGSLSDKVTEIAGIDVDDDGKQEAVVGDDSGKVAIFTEDGTRNNLPDRTSGIARVDVGKLGTERYVVVADLNEIQVNKVNFSSISGFQYTPLIVGLIVSAVILVIAAILASIPPKPEMKVAFQDTSRESLDAQRRMLKESIADVERLRKAGEVTGDAYLARLKRLRADLADNEAAFKKQGYNIKVETIQCPNCGGTLELGMDKCEYCGQVLLS
;
A
#
# COMPACT_ATOMS: atom_id res chain seq x y z
N MET A 1 -13.19 40.61 31.89
CA MET A 1 -11.95 39.82 32.04
C MET A 1 -10.79 40.79 32.21
N ASN A 2 -9.95 40.63 33.22
CA ASN A 2 -8.90 41.62 33.56
C ASN A 2 -7.91 41.73 32.40
N ARG A 3 -7.68 42.92 31.84
CA ARG A 3 -6.85 43.18 30.63
C ARG A 3 -5.44 42.56 30.69
N LYS A 4 -4.92 42.32 31.90
CA LYS A 4 -3.63 41.66 32.14
C LYS A 4 -3.66 40.16 31.95
N ILE A 5 -4.84 39.54 31.95
CA ILE A 5 -5.02 38.08 31.81
C ILE A 5 -5.15 37.68 30.34
N ILE A 6 -5.64 38.55 29.48
CA ILE A 6 -5.87 38.27 28.05
C ILE A 6 -4.61 37.76 27.35
N PRO A 7 -3.41 38.39 27.48
CA PRO A 7 -2.20 37.89 26.81
C PRO A 7 -1.84 36.44 27.21
N PHE A 8 -2.00 36.12 28.51
CA PHE A 8 -1.70 34.77 28.99
C PHE A 8 -2.72 33.71 28.53
N VAL A 9 -4.00 34.07 28.41
CA VAL A 9 -5.02 33.17 27.86
C VAL A 9 -4.75 32.90 26.39
N VAL A 10 -4.44 33.92 25.59
CA VAL A 10 -4.08 33.79 24.17
C VAL A 10 -2.79 32.98 24.02
N ALA A 11 -1.78 33.25 24.84
CA ALA A 11 -0.53 32.50 24.85
C ALA A 11 -0.77 31.01 25.21
N GLY A 12 -1.62 30.72 26.18
CA GLY A 12 -1.97 29.33 26.55
C GLY A 12 -2.62 28.58 25.41
N VAL A 13 -3.56 29.18 24.70
CA VAL A 13 -4.21 28.56 23.53
C VAL A 13 -3.19 28.29 22.40
N LEU A 14 -2.32 29.30 22.10
CA LEU A 14 -1.28 29.16 21.09
C LEU A 14 -0.26 28.06 21.45
N ILE A 15 0.16 27.98 22.71
CA ILE A 15 1.07 26.92 23.18
C ILE A 15 0.44 25.54 23.06
N CYS A 16 -0.83 25.38 23.45
CA CYS A 16 -1.54 24.10 23.27
C CYS A 16 -1.60 23.70 21.79
N LEU A 17 -1.82 24.64 20.88
CA LEU A 17 -1.87 24.39 19.44
C LEU A 17 -0.50 24.01 18.89
N VAL A 18 0.56 24.73 19.29
CA VAL A 18 1.95 24.43 18.88
C VAL A 18 2.37 23.05 19.40
N MET A 19 2.07 22.73 20.66
CA MET A 19 2.41 21.41 21.23
C MET A 19 1.62 20.28 20.60
N ALA A 20 0.34 20.48 20.29
CA ALA A 20 -0.48 19.50 19.58
C ALA A 20 0.06 19.23 18.17
N VAL A 21 0.41 20.29 17.42
CA VAL A 21 1.01 20.16 16.08
C VAL A 21 2.39 19.50 16.17
N SER A 22 3.22 19.88 17.13
CA SER A 22 4.55 19.26 17.33
C SER A 22 4.45 17.80 17.74
N ALA A 23 3.44 17.43 18.53
CA ALA A 23 3.14 16.03 18.88
C ALA A 23 2.69 15.24 17.64
N VAL A 24 1.79 15.79 16.80
CA VAL A 24 1.37 15.17 15.55
C VAL A 24 2.57 14.91 14.64
N PHE A 25 3.48 15.89 14.47
CA PHE A 25 4.70 15.70 13.69
C PHE A 25 5.68 14.71 14.32
N ALA A 26 5.79 14.66 15.64
CA ALA A 26 6.61 13.67 16.34
C ALA A 26 6.01 12.26 16.21
N PHE A 27 4.68 12.12 16.27
CA PHE A 27 3.97 10.85 16.05
C PHE A 27 3.93 10.45 14.58
N SER A 28 3.79 11.38 13.63
CA SER A 28 3.90 11.04 12.19
C SER A 28 5.33 10.66 11.80
N GLY A 29 6.34 11.10 12.55
CA GLY A 29 7.71 10.59 12.43
C GLY A 29 7.91 9.24 13.13
N MET A 30 6.97 8.77 13.96
CA MET A 30 6.97 7.41 14.54
C MET A 30 6.37 6.36 13.59
N VAL A 31 5.54 6.77 12.65
CA VAL A 31 5.28 6.00 11.42
C VAL A 31 6.45 6.32 10.49
N ALA A 32 7.66 5.95 10.90
CA ALA A 32 8.83 6.06 10.07
C ALA A 32 8.58 5.17 8.85
N ALA A 33 8.58 5.77 7.69
CA ALA A 33 8.75 5.00 6.48
C ALA A 33 10.04 4.19 6.67
N GLU A 34 9.86 2.89 6.88
CA GLU A 34 10.96 1.94 6.97
C GLU A 34 11.82 2.14 5.73
N LYS A 35 13.06 2.54 5.91
CA LYS A 35 13.98 2.70 4.80
C LYS A 35 14.74 1.41 4.62
N PHE A 36 14.27 0.61 3.68
CA PHE A 36 15.05 -0.50 3.16
C PHE A 36 16.18 0.06 2.29
N GLY A 37 17.40 -0.18 2.72
CA GLY A 37 18.58 0.00 1.90
C GLY A 37 18.96 -1.34 1.26
N SER A 38 19.49 -1.34 0.06
CA SER A 38 20.07 -2.54 -0.52
C SER A 38 21.51 -2.28 -0.99
N THR A 39 22.35 -3.29 -0.85
CA THR A 39 23.71 -3.30 -1.41
C THR A 39 23.88 -4.56 -2.22
N VAL A 40 24.45 -4.42 -3.41
CA VAL A 40 24.77 -5.57 -4.26
C VAL A 40 25.88 -6.36 -3.60
N ALA A 41 25.61 -7.62 -3.28
CA ALA A 41 26.62 -8.54 -2.78
C ALA A 41 27.48 -9.05 -3.96
N TRP A 42 26.82 -9.52 -5.00
CA TRP A 42 27.44 -9.89 -6.26
C TRP A 42 26.44 -9.85 -7.41
N SER A 43 26.92 -9.81 -8.65
CA SER A 43 26.12 -10.02 -9.84
C SER A 43 26.88 -10.84 -10.88
N ARG A 44 26.11 -11.59 -11.70
CA ARG A 44 26.65 -12.40 -12.78
C ARG A 44 25.79 -12.31 -14.03
N PRO A 45 26.38 -12.26 -15.23
CA PRO A 45 25.63 -12.40 -16.48
C PRO A 45 24.91 -13.75 -16.51
N TYR A 46 23.61 -13.71 -16.75
CA TYR A 46 22.76 -14.86 -16.94
C TYR A 46 21.56 -14.47 -17.77
N SER A 47 21.17 -15.29 -18.71
CA SER A 47 20.06 -14.92 -19.60
C SER A 47 18.94 -15.95 -19.56
N GLY A 48 17.70 -15.44 -19.56
CA GLY A 48 16.51 -16.24 -19.73
C GLY A 48 16.16 -17.11 -18.52
N ALA A 49 16.30 -16.60 -17.29
CA ALA A 49 15.84 -17.29 -16.08
C ALA A 49 14.33 -17.53 -16.12
N GLU A 50 13.89 -18.80 -16.18
CA GLU A 50 12.49 -19.21 -16.14
C GLU A 50 12.03 -19.65 -14.75
N SER A 51 12.95 -20.14 -13.93
CA SER A 51 12.73 -20.50 -12.53
C SER A 51 13.99 -20.22 -11.73
N MET A 52 13.84 -19.83 -10.49
CA MET A 52 14.92 -19.53 -9.56
C MET A 52 14.47 -19.86 -8.14
N LYS A 53 15.38 -20.43 -7.34
CA LYS A 53 15.15 -20.73 -5.93
C LYS A 53 16.42 -20.63 -5.13
N VAL A 54 16.29 -20.07 -3.93
CA VAL A 54 17.33 -20.04 -2.90
C VAL A 54 17.01 -21.16 -1.90
N ILE A 55 17.84 -22.19 -1.86
CA ILE A 55 17.60 -23.42 -1.08
C ILE A 55 18.87 -24.29 -1.03
N ASP A 56 19.10 -25.01 0.07
CA ASP A 56 20.21 -25.97 0.20
C ASP A 56 19.96 -27.22 -0.69
N LEU A 57 20.72 -27.34 -1.77
CA LEU A 57 20.69 -28.46 -2.71
C LEU A 57 21.90 -29.39 -2.60
N THR A 58 22.91 -28.99 -1.83
CA THR A 58 24.13 -29.77 -1.60
C THR A 58 24.09 -30.54 -0.29
N GLY A 59 23.25 -30.12 0.66
CA GLY A 59 23.14 -30.70 1.99
C GLY A 59 24.25 -30.27 2.93
N ASP A 60 24.89 -29.12 2.67
CA ASP A 60 25.95 -28.59 3.51
C ASP A 60 25.42 -27.60 4.59
N GLY A 61 24.10 -27.35 4.59
CA GLY A 61 23.43 -26.47 5.52
C GLY A 61 23.45 -25.00 5.13
N LYS A 62 23.89 -24.68 3.92
CA LYS A 62 23.83 -23.34 3.33
C LYS A 62 22.89 -23.35 2.14
N ASP A 63 22.16 -22.26 1.96
CA ASP A 63 21.33 -22.11 0.78
C ASP A 63 22.20 -21.89 -0.46
N ASP A 64 21.88 -22.63 -1.51
CA ASP A 64 22.40 -22.51 -2.86
C ASP A 64 21.43 -21.72 -3.73
N LEU A 65 21.90 -21.24 -4.87
CA LEU A 65 21.04 -20.60 -5.85
C LEU A 65 20.78 -21.51 -7.05
N PHE A 66 19.59 -22.13 -7.09
CA PHE A 66 19.10 -22.85 -8.26
C PHE A 66 18.55 -21.89 -9.30
N ILE A 67 18.91 -22.09 -10.56
CA ILE A 67 18.41 -21.32 -11.69
C ILE A 67 18.14 -22.23 -12.88
N GLN A 68 16.94 -22.11 -13.43
CA GLN A 68 16.56 -22.74 -14.68
C GLN A 68 16.40 -21.71 -15.80
N SER A 69 16.99 -21.98 -16.95
CA SER A 69 16.70 -21.31 -18.23
C SER A 69 16.05 -22.32 -19.21
N PRO A 70 15.62 -21.95 -20.43
CA PRO A 70 14.91 -22.85 -21.32
C PRO A 70 15.62 -24.18 -21.61
N ASN A 71 16.95 -24.18 -21.62
CA ASN A 71 17.74 -25.33 -22.02
C ASN A 71 18.84 -25.73 -21.01
N ASN A 72 19.00 -24.98 -19.93
CA ASN A 72 20.02 -25.24 -18.93
C ASN A 72 19.49 -25.02 -17.52
N LEU A 73 19.97 -25.81 -16.58
CA LEU A 73 19.87 -25.53 -15.17
C LEU A 73 21.27 -25.34 -14.59
N SER A 74 21.39 -24.51 -13.59
CA SER A 74 22.65 -24.24 -12.89
C SER A 74 22.37 -24.09 -11.40
N VAL A 75 23.30 -24.54 -10.59
CA VAL A 75 23.31 -24.31 -9.15
C VAL A 75 24.61 -23.58 -8.79
N LEU A 76 24.48 -22.47 -8.09
CA LEU A 76 25.59 -21.63 -7.65
C LEU A 76 25.64 -21.62 -6.13
N ASP A 77 26.83 -21.44 -5.57
CA ASP A 77 27.01 -21.25 -4.13
C ASP A 77 26.60 -19.81 -3.67
N GLU A 78 26.75 -19.56 -2.39
CA GLU A 78 26.46 -18.27 -1.76
C GLU A 78 27.29 -17.08 -2.33
N ASN A 79 28.41 -17.36 -3.01
CA ASN A 79 29.28 -16.37 -3.65
C ASN A 79 29.02 -16.24 -5.14
N GLY A 80 28.04 -17.03 -5.65
CA GLY A 80 27.72 -17.12 -7.06
C GLY A 80 28.66 -17.98 -7.87
N GLU A 81 29.56 -18.78 -7.26
CA GLU A 81 30.40 -19.72 -8.00
C GLU A 81 29.62 -20.97 -8.40
N PRO A 82 29.80 -21.46 -9.64
CA PRO A 82 29.09 -22.64 -10.11
C PRO A 82 29.45 -23.90 -9.33
N LEU A 83 28.47 -24.57 -8.77
CA LEU A 83 28.60 -25.86 -8.12
C LEU A 83 28.42 -26.99 -9.15
N PHE A 84 27.33 -26.94 -9.90
CA PHE A 84 27.05 -27.85 -11.00
C PHE A 84 26.01 -27.26 -11.97
N GLY A 85 25.87 -27.88 -13.15
CA GLY A 85 24.86 -27.49 -14.13
C GLY A 85 24.67 -28.55 -15.20
N PHE A 86 23.48 -28.59 -15.80
CA PHE A 86 23.11 -29.58 -16.81
C PHE A 86 22.28 -28.96 -17.93
N GLY A 87 22.43 -29.46 -19.12
CA GLY A 87 21.67 -29.06 -20.31
C GLY A 87 20.54 -30.03 -20.59
N TYR A 88 19.31 -29.50 -20.75
CA TYR A 88 18.13 -30.27 -21.14
C TYR A 88 17.32 -29.46 -22.16
N GLN A 89 16.48 -30.13 -22.96
CA GLN A 89 15.61 -29.46 -23.92
C GLN A 89 14.16 -29.45 -23.45
N ASN A 90 13.49 -28.29 -23.57
CA ASN A 90 12.08 -28.15 -23.21
C ASN A 90 11.77 -28.70 -21.82
N MET A 91 12.58 -28.33 -20.84
CA MET A 91 12.43 -28.88 -19.49
C MET A 91 11.42 -28.11 -18.64
N LYS A 92 10.86 -28.80 -17.68
CA LYS A 92 10.20 -28.29 -16.49
C LYS A 92 10.87 -28.89 -15.28
N THR A 93 11.10 -28.11 -14.26
CA THR A 93 11.75 -28.55 -13.04
C THR A 93 10.87 -28.34 -11.83
N THR A 94 11.08 -29.14 -10.82
CA THR A 94 10.60 -28.93 -9.46
C THR A 94 11.67 -29.37 -8.47
N LEU A 95 11.56 -28.89 -7.26
CA LEU A 95 12.41 -29.29 -6.14
C LEU A 95 11.58 -30.15 -5.18
N GLY A 96 12.18 -31.17 -4.60
CA GLY A 96 11.54 -32.03 -3.61
C GLY A 96 12.45 -33.19 -3.25
N ASP A 97 12.57 -33.55 -1.98
CA ASP A 97 13.34 -34.72 -1.52
C ASP A 97 12.66 -36.00 -1.98
N VAL A 98 13.12 -36.53 -3.09
CA VAL A 98 12.66 -37.78 -3.71
C VAL A 98 13.48 -38.97 -3.20
N THR A 99 14.72 -38.72 -2.80
CA THR A 99 15.66 -39.75 -2.33
C THR A 99 15.46 -40.10 -0.86
N GLY A 100 14.78 -39.27 -0.08
CA GLY A 100 14.48 -39.47 1.35
C GLY A 100 15.64 -39.08 2.28
N ASP A 101 16.63 -38.33 1.80
CA ASP A 101 17.79 -37.92 2.57
C ASP A 101 17.66 -36.54 3.24
N LYS A 102 16.48 -35.93 3.13
CA LYS A 102 16.08 -34.60 3.67
C LYS A 102 16.74 -33.41 2.99
N VAL A 103 17.44 -33.63 1.89
CA VAL A 103 17.93 -32.57 1.01
C VAL A 103 17.01 -32.54 -0.22
N GLU A 104 16.69 -31.36 -0.69
CA GLU A 104 15.85 -31.23 -1.88
C GLU A 104 16.59 -31.71 -3.12
N ASP A 105 15.93 -32.59 -3.91
CA ASP A 105 16.42 -33.03 -5.20
C ASP A 105 15.83 -32.17 -6.32
N ILE A 106 16.55 -32.02 -7.43
CA ILE A 106 16.00 -31.39 -8.64
C ILE A 106 15.39 -32.50 -9.51
N VAL A 107 14.09 -32.44 -9.71
CA VAL A 107 13.39 -33.32 -10.66
C VAL A 107 13.22 -32.55 -11.98
N VAL A 108 13.70 -33.16 -13.07
CA VAL A 108 13.68 -32.59 -14.41
C VAL A 108 12.77 -33.41 -15.30
N TYR A 109 11.64 -32.83 -15.73
CA TYR A 109 10.75 -33.39 -16.74
C TYR A 109 11.06 -32.72 -18.07
N HIS A 110 11.61 -33.43 -19.02
CA HIS A 110 12.15 -32.85 -20.25
C HIS A 110 11.78 -33.63 -21.51
N ALA A 111 11.87 -32.97 -22.65
CA ALA A 111 11.72 -33.59 -23.96
C ALA A 111 13.11 -33.95 -24.56
N GLY A 112 13.19 -35.09 -25.24
CA GLY A 112 14.35 -35.55 -25.97
C GLY A 112 13.90 -36.33 -27.21
N THR A 113 14.36 -37.55 -27.38
CA THR A 113 13.82 -38.53 -28.40
C THR A 113 12.41 -39.02 -28.01
N GLY A 114 11.95 -38.72 -26.80
CA GLY A 114 10.66 -38.87 -26.17
C GLY A 114 10.58 -37.86 -25.03
N THR A 115 9.69 -38.05 -24.05
CA THR A 115 9.69 -37.34 -22.79
C THR A 115 10.32 -38.20 -21.69
N SER A 116 11.14 -37.57 -20.83
CA SER A 116 11.96 -38.29 -19.84
C SER A 116 11.91 -37.56 -18.49
N VAL A 117 12.26 -38.27 -17.43
CA VAL A 117 12.40 -37.69 -16.08
C VAL A 117 13.74 -38.06 -15.49
N ASP A 118 14.51 -37.07 -15.08
CA ASP A 118 15.76 -37.21 -14.35
C ASP A 118 15.62 -36.66 -12.93
N ILE A 119 16.39 -37.22 -12.02
CA ILE A 119 16.57 -36.72 -10.66
C ILE A 119 18.04 -36.33 -10.50
N ILE A 120 18.27 -35.12 -9.98
CA ILE A 120 19.62 -34.65 -9.63
C ILE A 120 19.67 -34.48 -8.12
N SER A 121 20.36 -35.35 -7.43
CA SER A 121 20.56 -35.33 -5.99
C SER A 121 22.00 -34.88 -5.70
N LYS A 122 22.17 -33.80 -4.97
CA LYS A 122 23.49 -33.25 -4.61
C LYS A 122 24.46 -33.13 -5.79
N GLY A 123 23.94 -32.67 -6.92
CA GLY A 123 24.72 -32.56 -8.17
C GLY A 123 24.95 -33.85 -8.93
N GLN A 124 24.40 -34.98 -8.51
CA GLN A 124 24.53 -36.26 -9.18
C GLN A 124 23.27 -36.59 -9.97
N PRO A 125 23.28 -36.55 -11.32
CA PRO A 125 22.13 -36.84 -12.14
C PRO A 125 21.88 -38.37 -12.21
N ARG A 126 20.61 -38.75 -12.16
CA ARG A 126 20.13 -40.13 -12.35
C ARG A 126 18.90 -40.09 -13.25
N GLU A 127 18.94 -40.79 -14.35
CA GLU A 127 17.77 -41.04 -15.18
C GLU A 127 16.77 -41.91 -14.40
N LEU A 128 15.55 -41.42 -14.21
CA LEU A 128 14.47 -42.14 -13.56
C LEU A 128 13.66 -42.92 -14.60
N VAL A 129 13.25 -42.25 -15.67
CA VAL A 129 12.51 -42.84 -16.80
C VAL A 129 12.95 -42.17 -18.09
N ASN A 130 13.33 -42.95 -19.10
CA ASN A 130 13.88 -42.46 -20.35
C ASN A 130 12.88 -42.30 -21.50
N THR A 131 11.68 -42.88 -21.37
CA THR A 131 10.66 -42.75 -22.41
C THR A 131 9.27 -42.82 -21.81
N LEU A 132 8.56 -41.71 -21.85
CA LEU A 132 7.17 -41.59 -21.45
C LEU A 132 6.30 -41.27 -22.66
N ASN A 133 5.11 -41.82 -22.68
CA ASN A 133 4.11 -41.50 -23.71
C ASN A 133 3.23 -40.34 -23.25
N THR A 134 3.84 -39.16 -23.09
CA THR A 134 3.16 -37.91 -22.72
C THR A 134 3.30 -36.90 -23.85
N ALA A 135 2.43 -35.89 -23.86
CA ALA A 135 2.59 -34.73 -24.73
C ALA A 135 3.74 -33.82 -24.22
N THR A 136 3.84 -32.63 -24.75
CA THR A 136 4.87 -31.66 -24.32
C THR A 136 4.76 -31.41 -22.83
N PRO A 137 5.88 -31.49 -22.06
CA PRO A 137 5.90 -31.15 -20.64
C PRO A 137 5.36 -29.75 -20.35
N SER A 138 4.46 -29.64 -19.39
CA SER A 138 3.91 -28.36 -18.96
C SER A 138 4.17 -28.06 -17.49
N ARG A 139 4.03 -29.08 -16.63
CA ARG A 139 4.27 -28.94 -15.18
C ARG A 139 4.85 -30.25 -14.63
N VAL A 140 5.58 -30.11 -13.53
CA VAL A 140 6.03 -31.21 -12.68
C VAL A 140 5.99 -30.76 -11.23
N VAL A 141 5.61 -31.64 -10.32
CA VAL A 141 5.59 -31.38 -8.88
C VAL A 141 5.95 -32.68 -8.13
N VAL A 142 6.65 -32.56 -7.02
CA VAL A 142 6.87 -33.67 -6.07
C VAL A 142 5.85 -33.53 -4.95
N ILE A 143 5.00 -34.55 -4.80
CA ILE A 143 3.97 -34.59 -3.76
C ILE A 143 4.33 -35.66 -2.74
N ARG A 144 4.38 -35.30 -1.46
CA ARG A 144 4.63 -36.23 -0.34
C ARG A 144 3.32 -36.77 0.19
N PHE A 145 2.79 -37.77 -0.48
CA PHE A 145 1.62 -38.51 0.00
C PHE A 145 1.96 -39.39 1.21
N ALA A 146 0.94 -39.87 1.90
CA ALA A 146 1.11 -40.83 3.00
C ALA A 146 1.76 -42.14 2.54
N SER A 147 1.54 -42.54 1.29
CA SER A 147 2.16 -43.70 0.63
C SER A 147 3.62 -43.50 0.23
N GLY A 148 4.17 -42.29 0.41
CA GLY A 148 5.50 -41.85 0.01
C GLY A 148 5.49 -40.78 -1.08
N PRO A 149 6.66 -40.22 -1.41
CA PRO A 149 6.75 -39.20 -2.44
C PRO A 149 6.42 -39.75 -3.83
N GLN A 150 5.66 -38.98 -4.59
CA GLN A 150 5.35 -39.23 -6.00
C GLN A 150 5.70 -38.00 -6.83
N ILE A 151 6.20 -38.24 -8.05
CA ILE A 151 6.47 -37.21 -9.04
C ILE A 151 5.25 -37.14 -9.96
N VAL A 152 4.48 -36.07 -9.86
CA VAL A 152 3.30 -35.86 -10.70
C VAL A 152 3.65 -34.95 -11.88
N LEU A 153 3.41 -35.44 -13.07
CA LEU A 153 3.70 -34.82 -14.35
C LEU A 153 2.40 -34.37 -15.01
N GLY A 154 2.39 -33.14 -15.50
CA GLY A 154 1.31 -32.57 -16.29
C GLY A 154 1.77 -32.22 -17.70
N ASP A 155 0.94 -32.45 -18.70
CA ASP A 155 1.27 -32.20 -20.11
C ASP A 155 0.38 -31.09 -20.74
N SER A 156 0.71 -30.75 -21.97
CA SER A 156 -0.01 -29.75 -22.77
C SER A 156 -1.41 -30.16 -23.22
N ARG A 157 -1.84 -31.39 -22.95
CA ARG A 157 -3.15 -31.96 -23.32
C ARG A 157 -4.02 -32.31 -22.13
N GLY A 158 -3.63 -31.84 -20.93
CA GLY A 158 -4.41 -32.07 -19.71
C GLY A 158 -4.22 -33.47 -19.10
N SER A 159 -3.26 -34.25 -19.60
CA SER A 159 -2.95 -35.55 -19.02
C SER A 159 -2.07 -35.39 -17.80
N LEU A 160 -2.31 -36.25 -16.81
CA LEU A 160 -1.55 -36.41 -15.59
C LEU A 160 -0.96 -37.81 -15.52
N LEU A 161 0.30 -37.88 -15.07
CA LEU A 161 1.01 -39.14 -14.84
C LEU A 161 1.76 -39.03 -13.52
N ALA A 162 1.48 -39.87 -12.56
CA ALA A 162 2.22 -39.97 -11.31
C ALA A 162 3.19 -41.16 -11.34
N LEU A 163 4.43 -40.89 -11.02
CA LEU A 163 5.53 -41.85 -10.91
C LEU A 163 5.95 -41.99 -9.45
N GLY A 164 6.27 -43.20 -9.05
CA GLY A 164 7.00 -43.42 -7.81
C GLY A 164 8.49 -43.07 -7.97
N THR A 165 9.22 -43.03 -6.86
CA THR A 165 10.69 -42.82 -6.83
C THR A 165 11.51 -43.93 -7.49
N ASP A 166 10.84 -45.06 -7.81
CA ASP A 166 11.34 -46.17 -8.58
C ASP A 166 11.08 -46.03 -10.09
N GLY A 167 10.46 -44.95 -10.54
CA GLY A 167 10.09 -44.68 -11.92
C GLY A 167 8.85 -45.41 -12.40
N GLN A 168 8.21 -46.24 -11.56
CA GLN A 168 7.00 -46.94 -11.95
C GLN A 168 5.78 -46.03 -11.88
N THR A 169 4.90 -46.16 -12.87
CA THR A 169 3.61 -45.47 -12.87
C THR A 169 2.76 -45.91 -11.68
N ARG A 170 2.30 -44.97 -10.90
CA ARG A 170 1.34 -45.19 -9.81
C ARG A 170 -0.09 -45.03 -10.28
N TRP A 171 -0.37 -43.96 -10.97
CA TRP A 171 -1.69 -43.66 -11.54
C TRP A 171 -1.58 -42.72 -12.74
N THR A 172 -2.67 -42.62 -13.48
CA THR A 172 -2.86 -41.64 -14.55
C THR A 172 -4.24 -41.02 -14.42
N ALA A 173 -4.38 -39.75 -14.79
CA ALA A 173 -5.66 -39.08 -14.88
C ALA A 173 -5.66 -38.11 -16.08
N ASN A 174 -6.82 -37.56 -16.39
CA ASN A 174 -6.96 -36.56 -17.44
C ASN A 174 -8.00 -35.53 -17.01
N LEU A 175 -7.63 -34.24 -17.06
CA LEU A 175 -8.46 -33.11 -16.67
C LEU A 175 -8.96 -32.33 -17.90
N GLY A 176 -9.25 -32.99 -18.99
CA GLY A 176 -9.72 -32.37 -20.23
C GLY A 176 -8.71 -32.44 -21.36
N SER A 177 -8.72 -31.45 -22.25
CA SER A 177 -7.83 -31.38 -23.41
C SER A 177 -6.96 -30.13 -23.44
N SER A 178 -6.93 -29.38 -22.33
CA SER A 178 -6.23 -28.10 -22.18
C SER A 178 -4.95 -28.29 -21.34
N GLU A 179 -3.95 -27.47 -21.61
CA GLU A 179 -2.65 -27.48 -20.92
C GLU A 179 -2.81 -27.42 -19.40
N ILE A 180 -2.10 -28.28 -18.67
CA ILE A 180 -1.97 -28.16 -17.22
C ILE A 180 -1.17 -26.90 -16.86
N ARG A 181 -1.81 -25.94 -16.19
CA ARG A 181 -1.24 -24.63 -15.85
C ARG A 181 -0.81 -24.50 -14.40
N GLY A 182 -1.52 -25.16 -13.51
CA GLY A 182 -1.24 -25.15 -12.07
C GLY A 182 -1.18 -26.57 -11.54
N MET A 183 -0.18 -26.86 -10.73
CA MET A 183 -0.08 -28.05 -9.89
C MET A 183 0.58 -27.66 -8.59
N ASP A 184 -0.01 -28.10 -7.48
CA ASP A 184 0.50 -27.80 -6.14
C ASP A 184 0.06 -28.88 -5.15
N ASP A 185 0.73 -29.00 -3.99
CA ASP A 185 0.27 -29.91 -2.95
C ASP A 185 -0.88 -29.25 -2.16
N ALA A 186 -1.89 -30.04 -1.84
CA ALA A 186 -3.00 -29.59 -1.01
C ALA A 186 -3.15 -30.52 0.20
N ARG A 187 -3.46 -29.97 1.36
CA ARG A 187 -3.75 -30.74 2.55
C ARG A 187 -5.25 -30.72 2.82
N VAL A 188 -5.80 -31.86 3.19
CA VAL A 188 -7.19 -32.00 3.62
C VAL A 188 -7.21 -32.93 4.83
N ASN A 189 -7.59 -32.43 5.99
CA ASN A 189 -7.65 -33.20 7.23
C ASN A 189 -6.34 -33.97 7.55
N GLY A 190 -5.18 -33.34 7.30
CA GLY A 190 -3.86 -33.92 7.53
C GLY A 190 -3.37 -34.91 6.47
N GLN A 191 -4.16 -35.16 5.44
CA GLN A 191 -3.74 -35.96 4.26
C GLN A 191 -3.31 -35.04 3.13
N THR A 192 -2.32 -35.51 2.35
CA THR A 192 -1.81 -34.75 1.20
C THR A 192 -2.48 -35.23 -0.10
N PHE A 193 -2.83 -34.27 -0.94
CA PHE A 193 -3.43 -34.43 -2.26
C PHE A 193 -2.64 -33.60 -3.27
N VAL A 194 -2.88 -33.76 -4.55
CA VAL A 194 -2.41 -32.84 -5.59
C VAL A 194 -3.58 -32.04 -6.15
N ALA A 195 -3.47 -30.73 -6.07
CA ALA A 195 -4.36 -29.80 -6.74
C ALA A 195 -3.85 -29.54 -8.16
N VAL A 196 -4.75 -29.54 -9.11
CA VAL A 196 -4.43 -29.41 -10.54
C VAL A 196 -5.40 -28.44 -11.21
N ALA A 197 -4.87 -27.59 -12.08
CA ALA A 197 -5.65 -26.66 -12.87
C ALA A 197 -5.18 -26.61 -14.33
N THR A 198 -6.12 -26.48 -15.25
CA THR A 198 -5.86 -26.31 -16.68
C THR A 198 -6.00 -24.84 -17.12
N LEU A 199 -5.45 -24.53 -18.28
CA LEU A 199 -5.54 -23.19 -18.88
C LEU A 199 -6.99 -22.75 -19.14
N ASP A 200 -7.89 -23.67 -19.50
CA ASP A 200 -9.30 -23.38 -19.74
C ASP A 200 -10.14 -23.23 -18.46
N GLY A 201 -9.51 -23.41 -17.29
CA GLY A 201 -10.14 -23.19 -16.00
C GLY A 201 -10.69 -24.43 -15.31
N SER A 202 -10.46 -25.65 -15.84
CA SER A 202 -10.82 -26.88 -15.12
C SER A 202 -9.92 -27.04 -13.89
N LEU A 203 -10.53 -27.44 -12.76
CA LEU A 203 -9.88 -27.65 -11.47
C LEU A 203 -10.18 -29.05 -10.95
N ALA A 204 -9.23 -29.70 -10.30
CA ALA A 204 -9.47 -30.94 -9.56
C ALA A 204 -8.42 -31.14 -8.47
N ILE A 205 -8.78 -31.93 -7.46
CA ILE A 205 -7.87 -32.44 -6.44
C ILE A 205 -7.88 -33.96 -6.50
N TYR A 206 -6.69 -34.56 -6.55
CA TYR A 206 -6.49 -36.01 -6.65
C TYR A 206 -5.74 -36.55 -5.44
N ASP A 207 -6.13 -37.76 -5.01
CA ASP A 207 -5.42 -38.54 -4.00
C ASP A 207 -4.17 -39.25 -4.57
N ASP A 208 -3.50 -40.04 -3.73
CA ASP A 208 -2.29 -40.78 -4.06
C ASP A 208 -2.52 -41.95 -5.02
N ASN A 209 -3.78 -42.27 -5.37
CA ASN A 209 -4.20 -43.30 -6.33
C ASN A 209 -4.79 -42.69 -7.61
N GLY A 210 -4.82 -41.34 -7.71
CA GLY A 210 -5.39 -40.64 -8.85
C GLY A 210 -6.91 -40.55 -8.85
N SER A 211 -7.56 -40.81 -7.70
CA SER A 211 -9.00 -40.62 -7.55
C SER A 211 -9.28 -39.15 -7.24
N ALA A 212 -10.21 -38.54 -7.98
CA ALA A 212 -10.58 -37.17 -7.74
C ALA A 212 -11.42 -37.06 -6.46
N LEU A 213 -10.98 -36.19 -5.54
CA LEU A 213 -11.75 -35.79 -4.36
C LEU A 213 -12.94 -34.92 -4.79
N TRP A 214 -12.68 -33.94 -5.62
CA TRP A 214 -13.66 -33.11 -6.32
C TRP A 214 -13.07 -32.54 -7.62
N SER A 215 -13.95 -32.09 -8.49
CA SER A 215 -13.60 -31.34 -9.69
C SER A 215 -14.58 -30.21 -9.93
N GLY A 216 -14.12 -29.15 -10.58
CA GLY A 216 -14.89 -27.95 -10.89
C GLY A 216 -14.31 -27.21 -12.08
N SER A 217 -14.92 -26.08 -12.41
CA SER A 217 -14.44 -25.22 -13.47
C SER A 217 -14.72 -23.76 -13.14
N GLN A 218 -13.90 -22.88 -13.69
CA GLN A 218 -14.05 -21.44 -13.61
C GLN A 218 -13.67 -20.79 -14.95
N GLU A 219 -13.47 -19.48 -14.98
CA GLU A 219 -12.94 -18.80 -16.16
C GLU A 219 -11.51 -19.25 -16.49
N GLN A 220 -11.02 -18.85 -17.64
CA GLN A 220 -9.64 -19.12 -18.08
C GLN A 220 -8.63 -18.71 -17.01
N LEU A 221 -7.77 -19.68 -16.62
CA LEU A 221 -6.92 -19.57 -15.46
C LEU A 221 -5.50 -19.17 -15.82
N ARG A 222 -4.92 -18.28 -15.03
CA ARG A 222 -3.51 -17.89 -15.12
C ARG A 222 -2.66 -18.45 -14.00
N ARG A 223 -3.19 -18.45 -12.78
CA ARG A 223 -2.47 -18.92 -11.58
C ARG A 223 -3.37 -19.77 -10.71
N MET A 224 -2.77 -20.75 -10.09
CA MET A 224 -3.34 -21.53 -9.00
C MET A 224 -2.23 -21.83 -7.99
N ARG A 225 -2.56 -21.70 -6.71
CA ARG A 225 -1.75 -22.08 -5.56
C ARG A 225 -2.64 -22.68 -4.49
N THR A 226 -2.01 -23.40 -3.59
CA THR A 226 -2.67 -23.96 -2.41
C THR A 226 -1.90 -23.57 -1.15
N PHE A 227 -2.62 -23.07 -0.16
CA PHE A 227 -2.04 -22.69 1.13
C PHE A 227 -3.05 -23.02 2.22
N ASP A 228 -2.60 -23.39 3.40
CA ASP A 228 -3.42 -23.43 4.62
C ASP A 228 -3.41 -22.04 5.25
N LEU A 229 -4.36 -21.20 4.81
CA LEU A 229 -4.37 -19.77 5.13
C LEU A 229 -4.85 -19.48 6.56
N ASN A 230 -5.62 -20.40 7.14
CA ASN A 230 -6.22 -20.23 8.46
C ASN A 230 -5.65 -21.18 9.53
N GLY A 231 -4.67 -22.02 9.15
CA GLY A 231 -3.99 -22.95 10.06
C GLY A 231 -4.86 -24.09 10.57
N ASP A 232 -5.97 -24.44 9.88
CA ASP A 232 -6.88 -25.50 10.30
C ASP A 232 -6.47 -26.90 9.83
N GLY A 233 -5.39 -27.00 9.05
CA GLY A 233 -4.87 -28.25 8.48
C GLY A 233 -5.54 -28.66 7.16
N THR A 234 -6.40 -27.81 6.61
CA THR A 234 -7.00 -27.94 5.28
C THR A 234 -6.59 -26.75 4.42
N SER A 235 -6.02 -27.02 3.27
CA SER A 235 -5.58 -25.95 2.37
C SER A 235 -6.78 -25.25 1.72
N GLU A 236 -6.58 -23.97 1.37
CA GLU A 236 -7.38 -23.26 0.40
C GLU A 236 -6.73 -23.36 -0.98
N VAL A 237 -7.56 -23.45 -2.03
CA VAL A 237 -7.14 -23.34 -3.43
C VAL A 237 -7.39 -21.92 -3.91
N ILE A 238 -6.33 -21.19 -4.16
CA ILE A 238 -6.37 -19.82 -4.62
C ILE A 238 -6.18 -19.77 -6.13
N THR A 239 -7.07 -19.09 -6.83
CA THR A 239 -7.01 -18.98 -8.29
C THR A 239 -7.05 -17.54 -8.76
N GLY A 240 -6.26 -17.27 -9.80
CA GLY A 240 -6.23 -16.01 -10.52
C GLY A 240 -6.58 -16.20 -11.99
N GLY A 241 -7.61 -15.48 -12.47
CA GLY A 241 -8.14 -15.60 -13.82
C GLY A 241 -7.57 -14.60 -14.81
N GLU A 242 -7.78 -14.89 -16.09
CA GLU A 242 -7.38 -14.02 -17.23
C GLU A 242 -8.13 -12.69 -17.24
N TYR A 243 -9.37 -12.68 -16.73
CA TYR A 243 -10.24 -11.49 -16.72
C TYR A 243 -10.32 -10.83 -15.35
N GLY A 244 -9.43 -11.25 -14.41
CA GLY A 244 -9.27 -10.63 -13.11
C GLY A 244 -10.08 -11.27 -11.99
N ALA A 245 -10.74 -12.38 -12.21
CA ALA A 245 -11.34 -13.13 -11.12
C ALA A 245 -10.25 -13.61 -10.16
N PHE A 246 -10.43 -13.32 -8.88
CA PHE A 246 -9.61 -13.82 -7.79
C PHE A 246 -10.52 -14.59 -6.84
N LYS A 247 -10.27 -15.89 -6.68
CA LYS A 247 -11.16 -16.78 -5.94
C LYS A 247 -10.38 -17.67 -4.98
N ILE A 248 -11.03 -18.00 -3.87
CA ILE A 248 -10.54 -18.92 -2.85
C ILE A 248 -11.57 -20.03 -2.68
N TYR A 249 -11.13 -21.28 -2.78
CA TYR A 249 -11.97 -22.45 -2.61
C TYR A 249 -11.43 -23.31 -1.45
N ASN A 250 -12.32 -24.01 -0.77
CA ASN A 250 -11.93 -25.04 0.18
C ASN A 250 -11.39 -26.29 -0.56
N ALA A 251 -10.20 -26.75 -0.21
CA ALA A 251 -9.60 -27.92 -0.85
C ALA A 251 -10.35 -29.25 -0.54
N ALA A 252 -11.12 -29.31 0.54
CA ALA A 252 -11.82 -30.53 0.93
C ALA A 252 -13.02 -30.86 0.04
N ASP A 253 -13.73 -29.84 -0.45
CA ASP A 253 -15.01 -30.05 -1.15
C ASP A 253 -15.21 -29.15 -2.39
N GLY A 254 -14.27 -28.24 -2.65
CA GLY A 254 -14.34 -27.30 -3.77
C GLY A 254 -15.36 -26.18 -3.57
N SER A 255 -15.88 -25.98 -2.36
CA SER A 255 -16.79 -24.88 -2.08
C SER A 255 -16.08 -23.53 -2.22
N LEU A 256 -16.76 -22.56 -2.85
CA LEU A 256 -16.27 -21.21 -3.02
C LEU A 256 -16.39 -20.45 -1.68
N LEU A 257 -15.25 -20.05 -1.11
CA LEU A 257 -15.17 -19.30 0.14
C LEU A 257 -15.15 -17.79 -0.10
N PHE A 258 -14.45 -17.35 -1.16
CA PHE A 258 -14.33 -15.93 -1.48
C PHE A 258 -14.19 -15.71 -2.99
N GLU A 259 -14.75 -14.61 -3.47
CA GLU A 259 -14.60 -14.15 -4.85
C GLU A 259 -14.57 -12.62 -4.91
N THR A 260 -13.62 -12.09 -5.69
CA THR A 260 -13.58 -10.67 -6.05
C THR A 260 -12.99 -10.51 -7.45
N SER A 261 -13.14 -9.30 -8.02
CA SER A 261 -12.46 -8.95 -9.27
C SER A 261 -11.37 -7.92 -8.99
N LEU A 262 -10.17 -8.20 -9.46
CA LEU A 262 -9.03 -7.27 -9.38
C LEU A 262 -8.96 -6.33 -10.59
N GLY A 263 -9.93 -6.43 -11.53
CA GLY A 263 -10.06 -5.56 -12.69
C GLY A 263 -9.01 -5.77 -13.79
N GLN A 264 -8.08 -6.72 -13.60
CA GLN A 264 -7.03 -7.07 -14.56
C GLN A 264 -6.61 -8.53 -14.36
N ALA A 265 -6.01 -9.14 -15.38
CA ALA A 265 -5.53 -10.51 -15.29
C ALA A 265 -4.55 -10.70 -14.13
N VAL A 266 -4.75 -11.76 -13.35
CA VAL A 266 -3.90 -12.10 -12.20
C VAL A 266 -2.66 -12.84 -12.70
N SER A 267 -1.50 -12.25 -12.57
CA SER A 267 -0.24 -12.81 -13.11
C SER A 267 0.53 -13.64 -12.09
N GLU A 268 0.43 -13.33 -10.79
CA GLU A 268 1.10 -14.07 -9.72
C GLU A 268 0.25 -14.07 -8.44
N VAL A 269 0.43 -15.09 -7.62
CA VAL A 269 -0.18 -15.22 -6.29
C VAL A 269 0.83 -15.92 -5.37
N ARG A 270 1.05 -15.37 -4.17
CA ARG A 270 1.94 -15.90 -3.14
C ARG A 270 1.35 -15.77 -1.75
N GLU A 271 1.68 -16.74 -0.91
CA GLU A 271 1.55 -16.63 0.54
C GLU A 271 2.69 -15.76 1.09
N VAL A 272 2.37 -14.82 1.95
CA VAL A 272 3.34 -13.96 2.65
C VAL A 272 2.80 -13.71 4.06
N GLU A 273 3.63 -13.94 5.08
CA GLU A 273 3.27 -13.72 6.50
C GLU A 273 3.38 -12.23 6.84
N LEU A 274 2.31 -11.46 6.60
CA LEU A 274 2.35 -10.00 6.73
C LEU A 274 2.03 -9.50 8.14
N ASP A 275 1.24 -10.23 8.94
CA ASP A 275 0.73 -9.73 10.22
C ASP A 275 1.44 -10.31 11.45
N GLY A 276 2.32 -11.30 11.25
CA GLY A 276 3.05 -11.99 12.31
C GLY A 276 2.19 -12.98 13.11
N ASN A 277 1.00 -13.32 12.60
CA ASN A 277 0.13 -14.30 13.24
C ASN A 277 0.41 -15.72 12.73
N PRO A 278 1.05 -16.59 13.50
CA PRO A 278 1.43 -17.92 13.03
C PRO A 278 0.24 -18.84 12.69
N SER A 279 -0.98 -18.43 13.05
CA SER A 279 -2.21 -19.21 12.81
C SER A 279 -2.96 -18.77 11.55
N SER A 280 -2.48 -17.77 10.84
CA SER A 280 -3.01 -17.29 9.57
C SER A 280 -1.89 -16.99 8.60
N ARG A 281 -2.23 -16.89 7.33
CA ARG A 281 -1.32 -16.47 6.26
C ARG A 281 -2.06 -15.50 5.36
N GLU A 282 -1.35 -14.51 4.89
CA GLU A 282 -1.90 -13.56 3.95
C GLU A 282 -1.53 -13.96 2.53
N ILE A 283 -2.31 -13.42 1.59
CA ILE A 283 -2.11 -13.64 0.16
C ILE A 283 -1.72 -12.32 -0.47
N VAL A 284 -0.64 -12.32 -1.24
CA VAL A 284 -0.29 -11.21 -2.11
C VAL A 284 -0.51 -11.63 -3.56
N ALA A 285 -1.34 -10.87 -4.27
CA ALA A 285 -1.67 -11.08 -5.67
C ALA A 285 -1.07 -9.96 -6.53
N GLY A 286 -0.50 -10.33 -7.68
CA GLY A 286 0.05 -9.43 -8.69
C GLY A 286 -0.75 -9.47 -9.97
N GLY A 287 -0.91 -8.32 -10.62
CA GLY A 287 -1.69 -8.14 -11.83
C GLY A 287 -0.86 -7.86 -13.07
N LYS A 288 -1.50 -8.03 -14.24
CA LYS A 288 -0.89 -7.81 -15.55
C LYS A 288 -0.56 -6.34 -15.82
N ASP A 289 -1.31 -5.42 -15.21
CA ASP A 289 -1.11 -3.99 -15.37
C ASP A 289 -0.42 -3.37 -14.15
N GLY A 290 0.37 -4.20 -13.41
CA GLY A 290 1.20 -3.77 -12.29
C GLY A 290 0.50 -3.68 -10.95
N GLY A 291 -0.79 -3.91 -10.85
CA GLY A 291 -1.52 -3.91 -9.56
C GLY A 291 -0.96 -4.95 -8.61
N VAL A 292 -0.91 -4.62 -7.32
CA VAL A 292 -0.52 -5.51 -6.22
C VAL A 292 -1.57 -5.39 -5.12
N TRP A 293 -2.06 -6.50 -4.62
CA TRP A 293 -3.07 -6.53 -3.56
C TRP A 293 -2.67 -7.54 -2.49
N ALA A 294 -2.87 -7.17 -1.23
CA ALA A 294 -2.76 -8.09 -0.11
C ALA A 294 -4.14 -8.38 0.50
N PHE A 295 -4.35 -9.63 0.87
CA PHE A 295 -5.57 -10.10 1.50
C PHE A 295 -5.25 -10.93 2.73
N SER A 296 -5.95 -10.68 3.83
CA SER A 296 -6.05 -11.60 4.95
C SER A 296 -7.25 -12.53 4.77
N PHE A 297 -7.18 -13.73 5.34
CA PHE A 297 -8.26 -14.71 5.31
C PHE A 297 -8.55 -15.22 6.73
N ASP A 298 -9.82 -15.24 7.12
CA ASP A 298 -10.25 -15.60 8.49
C ASP A 298 -10.89 -17.00 8.58
N GLY A 299 -10.72 -17.83 7.54
CA GLY A 299 -11.32 -19.16 7.41
C GLY A 299 -12.71 -19.14 6.77
N VAL A 300 -13.34 -17.99 6.60
CA VAL A 300 -14.68 -17.83 6.04
C VAL A 300 -14.68 -16.87 4.86
N THR A 301 -13.96 -15.75 4.99
CA THR A 301 -13.90 -14.71 3.95
C THR A 301 -12.54 -14.05 3.93
N ALA A 302 -12.19 -13.46 2.79
CA ALA A 302 -10.98 -12.66 2.68
C ALA A 302 -11.29 -11.16 2.76
N ARG A 303 -10.34 -10.41 3.30
CA ARG A 303 -10.36 -8.94 3.35
C ARG A 303 -9.12 -8.38 2.68
N GLN A 304 -9.31 -7.41 1.82
CA GLN A 304 -8.19 -6.64 1.31
C GLN A 304 -7.56 -5.82 2.44
N MET A 305 -6.27 -6.05 2.69
CA MET A 305 -5.49 -5.28 3.66
C MET A 305 -5.04 -3.96 3.06
N TRP A 306 -4.38 -4.07 1.91
CA TRP A 306 -3.89 -2.91 1.16
C TRP A 306 -3.85 -3.22 -0.34
N SER A 307 -3.61 -2.18 -1.13
CA SER A 307 -3.27 -2.29 -2.54
C SER A 307 -2.21 -1.28 -2.93
N GLY A 308 -1.37 -1.66 -3.88
CA GLY A 308 -0.31 -0.84 -4.44
C GLY A 308 -0.15 -1.12 -5.92
N SER A 309 0.91 -0.59 -6.52
CA SER A 309 1.19 -0.85 -7.93
C SER A 309 2.68 -0.69 -8.25
N LEU A 310 3.16 -1.46 -9.21
CA LEU A 310 4.39 -1.24 -9.95
C LEU A 310 4.06 -0.58 -11.31
N SER A 311 5.03 -0.54 -12.21
CA SER A 311 4.87 0.17 -13.50
C SER A 311 4.35 -0.72 -14.63
N ASP A 312 4.53 -2.03 -14.50
CA ASP A 312 4.21 -3.02 -15.52
C ASP A 312 3.76 -4.34 -14.85
N LYS A 313 3.49 -5.35 -15.66
CA LYS A 313 3.04 -6.67 -15.22
C LYS A 313 3.92 -7.21 -14.08
N VAL A 314 3.28 -7.58 -12.98
CA VAL A 314 3.95 -8.30 -11.90
C VAL A 314 4.37 -9.69 -12.38
N THR A 315 5.66 -9.98 -12.30
CA THR A 315 6.26 -11.24 -12.78
C THR A 315 6.49 -12.24 -11.66
N GLU A 316 6.86 -11.77 -10.47
CA GLU A 316 7.12 -12.64 -9.32
C GLU A 316 6.85 -11.89 -8.00
N ILE A 317 6.51 -12.67 -6.97
CA ILE A 317 6.32 -12.21 -5.59
C ILE A 317 7.04 -13.20 -4.67
N ALA A 318 7.73 -12.68 -3.65
CA ALA A 318 8.37 -13.49 -2.61
C ALA A 318 8.19 -12.81 -1.24
N GLY A 319 8.18 -13.57 -0.16
CA GLY A 319 8.08 -13.07 1.21
C GLY A 319 9.41 -13.22 1.96
N ILE A 320 9.84 -12.18 2.66
CA ILE A 320 11.03 -12.18 3.50
C ILE A 320 10.81 -11.28 4.72
N ASP A 321 11.12 -11.78 5.91
CA ASP A 321 11.24 -10.97 7.12
C ASP A 321 12.61 -10.26 7.10
N VAL A 322 12.62 -8.99 6.69
CA VAL A 322 13.87 -8.22 6.48
C VAL A 322 14.42 -7.67 7.78
N ASP A 323 13.56 -7.37 8.76
CA ASP A 323 13.93 -6.64 9.98
C ASP A 323 13.89 -7.46 11.28
N ASP A 324 13.61 -8.78 11.17
CA ASP A 324 13.50 -9.73 12.28
C ASP A 324 12.34 -9.42 13.27
N ASP A 325 11.26 -8.78 12.78
CA ASP A 325 10.09 -8.48 13.59
C ASP A 325 9.07 -9.64 13.64
N GLY A 326 9.31 -10.69 12.85
CA GLY A 326 8.46 -11.88 12.74
C GLY A 326 7.36 -11.75 11.68
N LYS A 327 7.31 -10.65 10.95
CA LYS A 327 6.47 -10.44 9.78
C LYS A 327 7.33 -10.47 8.53
N GLN A 328 6.72 -10.81 7.43
CA GLN A 328 7.40 -10.78 6.14
C GLN A 328 6.98 -9.54 5.35
N GLU A 329 7.91 -8.96 4.62
CA GLU A 329 7.66 -8.02 3.56
C GLU A 329 7.44 -8.77 2.25
N ALA A 330 6.54 -8.24 1.42
CA ALA A 330 6.34 -8.75 0.07
C ALA A 330 7.32 -8.09 -0.91
N VAL A 331 8.24 -8.87 -1.47
CA VAL A 331 9.14 -8.44 -2.54
C VAL A 331 8.49 -8.73 -3.88
N VAL A 332 8.29 -7.71 -4.69
CA VAL A 332 7.54 -7.78 -5.95
C VAL A 332 8.39 -7.27 -7.10
N GLY A 333 8.53 -8.06 -8.15
CA GLY A 333 9.22 -7.69 -9.40
C GLY A 333 8.25 -7.51 -10.56
N ASP A 334 8.55 -6.56 -11.47
CA ASP A 334 7.75 -6.30 -12.66
C ASP A 334 8.51 -6.45 -13.97
N ASP A 335 7.77 -6.48 -15.07
CA ASP A 335 8.31 -6.67 -16.43
C ASP A 335 9.05 -5.42 -16.97
N SER A 336 9.00 -4.28 -16.25
CA SER A 336 9.75 -3.06 -16.57
C SER A 336 11.13 -2.97 -15.90
N GLY A 337 11.49 -3.92 -15.04
CA GLY A 337 12.76 -3.93 -14.31
C GLY A 337 12.70 -3.33 -12.91
N LYS A 338 11.50 -3.11 -12.37
CA LYS A 338 11.35 -2.59 -11.02
C LYS A 338 11.16 -3.71 -10.01
N VAL A 339 11.78 -3.53 -8.87
CA VAL A 339 11.58 -4.37 -7.68
C VAL A 339 11.19 -3.47 -6.53
N ALA A 340 10.11 -3.80 -5.86
CA ALA A 340 9.64 -3.09 -4.68
C ALA A 340 9.42 -4.05 -3.51
N ILE A 341 9.64 -3.56 -2.31
CA ILE A 341 9.34 -4.23 -1.04
C ILE A 341 8.13 -3.52 -0.44
N PHE A 342 7.07 -4.26 -0.16
CA PHE A 342 5.88 -3.77 0.50
C PHE A 342 5.83 -4.31 1.93
N THR A 343 5.69 -3.42 2.88
CA THR A 343 5.53 -3.75 4.31
C THR A 343 4.11 -4.23 4.62
N GLU A 344 3.85 -4.63 5.85
CA GLU A 344 2.55 -5.11 6.31
C GLU A 344 1.39 -4.13 6.09
N ASP A 345 1.68 -2.84 6.10
CA ASP A 345 0.70 -1.77 5.88
C ASP A 345 0.58 -1.33 4.41
N GLY A 346 1.35 -1.96 3.51
CA GLY A 346 1.41 -1.63 2.10
C GLY A 346 2.33 -0.45 1.77
N THR A 347 3.17 0.00 2.70
CA THR A 347 4.18 1.01 2.41
C THR A 347 5.20 0.44 1.44
N ARG A 348 5.40 1.16 0.32
CA ARG A 348 6.26 0.72 -0.76
C ARG A 348 7.66 1.30 -0.65
N ASN A 349 8.67 0.44 -0.68
CA ASN A 349 10.09 0.76 -0.77
C ASN A 349 10.67 0.20 -2.06
N ASN A 350 11.32 1.03 -2.89
CA ASN A 350 11.88 0.58 -4.16
C ASN A 350 13.33 0.15 -3.97
N LEU A 351 13.69 -1.00 -4.53
CA LEU A 351 15.07 -1.34 -4.82
C LEU A 351 15.55 -0.58 -6.07
N PRO A 352 16.87 -0.50 -6.32
CA PRO A 352 17.38 0.14 -7.53
C PRO A 352 16.78 -0.49 -8.79
N ASP A 353 16.33 0.35 -9.72
CA ASP A 353 15.75 -0.07 -11.00
C ASP A 353 16.77 -0.87 -11.82
N ARG A 354 16.28 -1.91 -12.50
CA ARG A 354 17.06 -2.73 -13.43
C ARG A 354 16.92 -2.19 -14.86
N THR A 355 17.83 -2.59 -15.72
CA THR A 355 17.84 -2.16 -17.14
C THR A 355 16.97 -3.02 -18.03
N SER A 356 16.47 -4.15 -17.51
CA SER A 356 15.58 -5.08 -18.23
C SER A 356 14.51 -5.63 -17.31
N GLY A 357 13.46 -6.23 -17.88
CA GLY A 357 12.33 -6.79 -17.14
C GLY A 357 12.77 -7.86 -16.14
N ILE A 358 12.14 -7.87 -14.96
CA ILE A 358 12.42 -8.86 -13.92
C ILE A 358 11.79 -10.18 -14.34
N ALA A 359 12.64 -11.19 -14.53
CA ALA A 359 12.20 -12.53 -14.84
C ALA A 359 11.79 -13.28 -13.57
N ARG A 360 12.61 -13.16 -12.50
CA ARG A 360 12.38 -13.86 -11.23
C ARG A 360 12.88 -13.02 -10.06
N VAL A 361 12.20 -13.21 -8.94
CA VAL A 361 12.63 -12.74 -7.62
C VAL A 361 12.51 -13.90 -6.66
N ASP A 362 13.50 -14.11 -5.83
CA ASP A 362 13.42 -15.02 -4.69
C ASP A 362 14.18 -14.43 -3.51
N VAL A 363 13.96 -14.99 -2.34
CA VAL A 363 14.49 -14.52 -1.08
C VAL A 363 15.05 -15.70 -0.28
N GLY A 364 16.10 -15.47 0.47
CA GLY A 364 16.70 -16.54 1.27
C GLY A 364 17.87 -16.06 2.10
N LYS A 365 18.50 -16.99 2.79
CA LYS A 365 19.69 -16.77 3.60
C LYS A 365 20.89 -17.37 2.88
N LEU A 366 21.74 -16.54 2.34
CA LEU A 366 23.05 -16.97 1.86
C LEU A 366 24.06 -16.79 3.01
N GLY A 367 24.41 -17.88 3.66
CA GLY A 367 25.16 -17.86 4.93
C GLY A 367 24.30 -17.38 6.10
N THR A 368 24.72 -16.31 6.78
CA THR A 368 23.97 -15.73 7.93
C THR A 368 23.12 -14.53 7.56
N GLU A 369 23.23 -14.04 6.35
CA GLU A 369 22.62 -12.80 5.90
C GLU A 369 21.39 -13.09 5.03
N ARG A 370 20.44 -12.16 5.04
CA ARG A 370 19.24 -12.21 4.20
C ARG A 370 19.45 -11.47 2.90
N TYR A 371 19.01 -12.08 1.82
CA TYR A 371 19.17 -11.54 0.48
C TYR A 371 17.87 -11.58 -0.31
N VAL A 372 17.72 -10.58 -1.15
CA VAL A 372 16.79 -10.58 -2.27
C VAL A 372 17.60 -10.88 -3.52
N VAL A 373 17.31 -12.00 -4.15
CA VAL A 373 17.90 -12.42 -5.40
C VAL A 373 16.99 -12.02 -6.54
N VAL A 374 17.53 -11.29 -7.49
CA VAL A 374 16.79 -10.78 -8.64
C VAL A 374 17.44 -11.28 -9.91
N ALA A 375 16.71 -12.00 -10.73
CA ALA A 375 17.10 -12.32 -12.10
C ALA A 375 16.31 -11.44 -13.06
N ASP A 376 16.99 -10.62 -13.81
CA ASP A 376 16.43 -9.94 -14.98
C ASP A 376 16.76 -10.72 -16.27
N LEU A 377 16.49 -10.16 -17.44
CA LEU A 377 16.71 -10.85 -18.71
C LEU A 377 18.20 -11.09 -19.04
N ASN A 378 19.11 -10.39 -18.38
CA ASN A 378 20.54 -10.34 -18.73
C ASN A 378 21.48 -10.79 -17.63
N GLU A 379 21.08 -10.63 -16.36
CA GLU A 379 21.93 -10.92 -15.21
C GLU A 379 21.14 -11.40 -13.99
N ILE A 380 21.87 -12.05 -13.09
CA ILE A 380 21.40 -12.33 -11.73
C ILE A 380 22.16 -11.42 -10.79
N GLN A 381 21.45 -10.83 -9.86
CA GLN A 381 22.02 -10.00 -8.82
C GLN A 381 21.49 -10.43 -7.45
N VAL A 382 22.42 -10.61 -6.54
CA VAL A 382 22.12 -10.87 -5.13
C VAL A 382 22.28 -9.58 -4.35
N ASN A 383 21.19 -9.13 -3.73
CA ASN A 383 21.13 -7.89 -2.99
C ASN A 383 20.97 -8.19 -1.50
N LYS A 384 21.95 -7.76 -0.71
CA LYS A 384 21.78 -7.71 0.74
C LYS A 384 20.83 -6.58 1.06
N VAL A 385 19.74 -6.90 1.72
CA VAL A 385 18.77 -5.91 2.19
C VAL A 385 19.17 -5.50 3.60
N ASN A 386 19.34 -4.20 3.81
CA ASN A 386 19.62 -3.62 5.10
C ASN A 386 18.41 -2.82 5.54
N PHE A 387 17.91 -3.13 6.70
CA PHE A 387 16.89 -2.37 7.36
C PHE A 387 17.55 -1.30 8.25
N SER A 388 17.23 -0.05 8.02
CA SER A 388 17.50 1.01 8.97
C SER A 388 16.19 1.38 9.63
N SER A 389 15.89 0.80 10.78
CA SER A 389 14.85 1.36 11.63
C SER A 389 15.31 2.77 11.98
N ILE A 390 14.65 3.78 11.42
CA ILE A 390 14.68 5.11 12.00
C ILE A 390 13.76 5.01 13.25
N SER A 391 14.10 4.15 14.18
CA SER A 391 13.54 4.11 15.52
C SER A 391 14.15 5.27 16.34
N GLY A 392 13.94 6.47 15.84
CA GLY A 392 14.21 7.66 16.58
C GLY A 392 12.91 8.42 16.65
N PHE A 393 12.23 8.33 17.78
CA PHE A 393 11.29 9.38 18.15
C PHE A 393 11.95 10.71 17.79
N GLN A 394 11.43 11.39 16.78
CA GLN A 394 12.02 12.65 16.34
C GLN A 394 11.76 13.71 17.41
N TYR A 395 12.68 13.82 18.37
CA TYR A 395 12.63 14.83 19.41
C TYR A 395 12.69 16.26 18.83
N THR A 396 13.23 16.41 17.62
CA THR A 396 13.39 17.72 16.96
C THR A 396 12.09 18.53 16.88
N PRO A 397 10.93 17.99 16.43
CA PRO A 397 9.68 18.74 16.44
C PRO A 397 9.21 19.12 17.85
N LEU A 398 9.40 18.24 18.83
CA LEU A 398 9.05 18.52 20.23
C LEU A 398 9.97 19.57 20.84
N ILE A 399 11.26 19.51 20.57
CA ILE A 399 12.24 20.51 21.04
C ILE A 399 11.92 21.87 20.43
N VAL A 400 11.66 21.93 19.12
CA VAL A 400 11.24 23.16 18.44
C VAL A 400 9.93 23.68 19.03
N GLY A 401 8.94 22.83 19.25
CA GLY A 401 7.67 23.18 19.88
C GLY A 401 7.84 23.76 21.28
N LEU A 402 8.74 23.20 22.09
CA LEU A 402 9.09 23.71 23.43
C LEU A 402 9.76 25.07 23.37
N ILE A 403 10.72 25.27 22.45
CA ILE A 403 11.41 26.57 22.25
C ILE A 403 10.39 27.62 21.82
N VAL A 404 9.55 27.34 20.83
CA VAL A 404 8.53 28.26 20.35
C VAL A 404 7.54 28.60 21.48
N SER A 405 7.13 27.61 22.27
CA SER A 405 6.25 27.82 23.43
C SER A 405 6.89 28.74 24.49
N ALA A 406 8.17 28.56 24.78
CA ALA A 406 8.91 29.41 25.69
C ALA A 406 8.99 30.86 25.18
N VAL A 407 9.24 31.05 23.89
CA VAL A 407 9.25 32.42 23.26
C VAL A 407 7.88 33.08 23.36
N ILE A 408 6.79 32.33 23.11
CA ILE A 408 5.41 32.81 23.24
C ILE A 408 5.14 33.29 24.68
N LEU A 409 5.58 32.54 25.68
CA LEU A 409 5.43 32.92 27.10
C LEU A 409 6.21 34.20 27.43
N VAL A 410 7.43 34.32 26.94
CA VAL A 410 8.24 35.54 27.13
C VAL A 410 7.55 36.75 26.49
N ILE A 411 7.05 36.60 25.26
CA ILE A 411 6.30 37.68 24.59
C ILE A 411 5.04 38.02 25.37
N ALA A 412 4.29 37.06 25.86
CA ALA A 412 3.09 37.27 26.66
C ALA A 412 3.43 38.04 27.98
N ALA A 413 4.54 37.67 28.63
CA ALA A 413 5.02 38.36 29.84
C ALA A 413 5.43 39.81 29.56
N ILE A 414 6.13 40.02 28.43
CA ILE A 414 6.50 41.40 27.99
C ILE A 414 5.23 42.19 27.72
N LEU A 415 4.27 41.67 26.97
CA LEU A 415 3.02 42.35 26.65
C LEU A 415 2.18 42.66 27.92
N ALA A 416 2.20 41.78 28.91
CA ALA A 416 1.53 41.98 30.19
C ALA A 416 2.24 43.00 31.09
N SER A 417 3.56 43.17 30.93
CA SER A 417 4.36 44.17 31.67
C SER A 417 4.32 45.55 31.07
N ILE A 418 3.89 45.69 29.81
CA ILE A 418 3.72 47.04 29.20
C ILE A 418 2.62 47.76 29.99
N PRO A 419 2.94 48.88 30.65
CA PRO A 419 1.94 49.68 31.33
C PRO A 419 0.87 50.09 30.31
N PRO A 420 -0.42 50.08 30.67
CA PRO A 420 -1.46 50.58 29.79
C PRO A 420 -1.07 52.01 29.42
N LYS A 421 -1.01 52.31 28.11
CA LYS A 421 -0.91 53.71 27.67
C LYS A 421 -1.92 54.49 28.50
N PRO A 422 -1.52 55.57 29.18
CA PRO A 422 -2.47 56.42 29.87
C PRO A 422 -3.57 56.70 28.85
N GLU A 423 -4.81 56.40 29.21
CA GLU A 423 -5.96 56.90 28.46
C GLU A 423 -5.75 58.39 28.46
N MET A 424 -5.37 58.92 27.31
CA MET A 424 -5.45 60.37 27.09
C MET A 424 -6.94 60.64 27.21
N LYS A 425 -7.36 60.96 28.46
CA LYS A 425 -8.59 61.67 28.62
C LYS A 425 -8.37 62.93 27.81
N VAL A 426 -8.90 62.99 26.61
CA VAL A 426 -9.10 64.21 25.86
C VAL A 426 -10.11 64.97 26.65
N ALA A 427 -9.58 65.59 27.71
CA ALA A 427 -10.22 66.76 28.36
C ALA A 427 -9.96 67.93 27.42
N PHE A 428 -10.89 68.18 26.61
CA PHE A 428 -11.28 69.29 25.80
C PHE A 428 -11.98 68.73 24.56
N GLN A 429 -13.23 68.32 24.72
CA GLN A 429 -14.15 68.39 23.60
C GLN A 429 -14.33 69.91 23.40
N ASP A 430 -13.62 70.39 22.41
CA ASP A 430 -13.92 71.76 21.87
C ASP A 430 -15.30 71.65 21.27
N THR A 431 -16.27 72.17 21.98
CA THR A 431 -17.68 72.20 21.57
C THR A 431 -17.99 73.50 20.78
N SER A 432 -16.94 74.17 20.26
CA SER A 432 -17.12 75.29 19.34
C SER A 432 -17.90 74.80 18.08
N ARG A 433 -18.68 75.69 17.52
CA ARG A 433 -19.45 75.38 16.30
C ARG A 433 -18.58 74.86 15.17
N GLU A 434 -17.37 75.47 15.00
CA GLU A 434 -16.43 75.06 13.95
C GLU A 434 -15.89 73.65 14.16
N SER A 435 -15.59 73.26 15.40
CA SER A 435 -15.14 71.94 15.76
C SER A 435 -16.23 70.86 15.52
N LEU A 436 -17.45 71.15 15.95
CA LEU A 436 -18.60 70.25 15.76
C LEU A 436 -18.94 70.13 14.27
N ASP A 437 -18.86 71.20 13.47
CA ASP A 437 -19.08 71.19 12.02
C ASP A 437 -18.00 70.34 11.28
N ALA A 438 -16.74 70.45 11.72
CA ALA A 438 -15.64 69.67 11.16
C ALA A 438 -15.82 68.17 11.44
N GLN A 439 -16.15 67.83 12.70
CA GLN A 439 -16.44 66.43 13.07
C GLN A 439 -17.63 65.90 12.32
N ARG A 440 -18.69 66.62 12.14
CA ARG A 440 -19.88 66.21 11.38
C ARG A 440 -19.53 65.93 9.92
N ARG A 441 -18.73 66.74 9.27
CA ARG A 441 -18.26 66.52 7.90
C ARG A 441 -17.44 65.25 7.78
N MET A 442 -16.47 65.05 8.67
CA MET A 442 -15.64 63.84 8.67
C MET A 442 -16.48 62.57 8.88
N LEU A 443 -17.48 62.58 9.77
CA LEU A 443 -18.35 61.44 10.00
C LEU A 443 -19.21 61.15 8.78
N LYS A 444 -19.75 62.14 8.09
CA LYS A 444 -20.52 61.98 6.85
C LYS A 444 -19.66 61.43 5.72
N GLU A 445 -18.44 61.94 5.56
CA GLU A 445 -17.47 61.40 4.57
C GLU A 445 -17.12 59.94 4.88
N SER A 446 -16.89 59.58 6.16
CA SER A 446 -16.61 58.23 6.58
C SER A 446 -17.78 57.28 6.33
N ILE A 447 -19.03 57.72 6.49
CA ILE A 447 -20.24 56.94 6.15
C ILE A 447 -20.29 56.69 4.65
N ALA A 448 -20.09 57.73 3.82
CA ALA A 448 -20.08 57.64 2.37
C ALA A 448 -18.96 56.69 1.84
N ASP A 449 -17.79 56.75 2.48
CA ASP A 449 -16.68 55.84 2.14
C ASP A 449 -17.00 54.38 2.46
N VAL A 450 -17.60 54.08 3.61
CA VAL A 450 -18.00 52.73 4.00
C VAL A 450 -19.06 52.21 3.04
N GLU A 451 -20.00 53.03 2.59
CA GLU A 451 -21.02 52.68 1.59
C GLU A 451 -20.38 52.43 0.19
N ARG A 452 -19.37 53.21 -0.18
CA ARG A 452 -18.61 53.03 -1.42
C ARG A 452 -17.85 51.69 -1.42
N LEU A 453 -17.16 51.35 -0.31
CA LEU A 453 -16.41 50.10 -0.13
C LEU A 453 -17.33 48.88 -0.19
N ARG A 454 -18.56 48.98 0.32
CA ARG A 454 -19.58 47.93 0.18
C ARG A 454 -19.97 47.73 -1.28
N LYS A 455 -20.22 48.81 -2.03
CA LYS A 455 -20.58 48.74 -3.46
C LYS A 455 -19.43 48.16 -4.30
N ALA A 456 -18.18 48.35 -3.88
CA ALA A 456 -17.00 47.77 -4.51
C ALA A 456 -16.76 46.30 -4.12
N GLY A 457 -17.53 45.71 -3.18
CA GLY A 457 -17.33 44.35 -2.69
C GLY A 457 -16.17 44.14 -1.74
N GLU A 458 -15.55 45.23 -1.26
CA GLU A 458 -14.36 45.22 -0.42
C GLU A 458 -14.65 44.97 1.07
N VAL A 459 -15.90 45.06 1.50
CA VAL A 459 -16.33 44.85 2.90
C VAL A 459 -17.52 43.89 2.95
N THR A 460 -17.41 42.84 3.79
CA THR A 460 -18.47 41.82 3.99
C THR A 460 -19.61 42.34 4.86
N GLY A 461 -20.83 41.75 4.74
CA GLY A 461 -22.08 42.23 5.32
C GLY A 461 -22.03 42.58 6.79
N ASP A 462 -21.50 41.73 7.67
CA ASP A 462 -21.49 41.92 9.12
C ASP A 462 -20.52 43.02 9.56
N ALA A 463 -19.33 43.08 8.96
CA ALA A 463 -18.33 44.10 9.23
C ALA A 463 -18.78 45.47 8.76
N TYR A 464 -19.47 45.54 7.62
CA TYR A 464 -20.11 46.75 7.11
C TYR A 464 -21.16 47.27 8.08
N LEU A 465 -22.11 46.43 8.51
CA LEU A 465 -23.20 46.81 9.40
C LEU A 465 -22.67 47.31 10.75
N ALA A 466 -21.70 46.64 11.34
CA ALA A 466 -21.09 47.04 12.60
C ALA A 466 -20.41 48.41 12.52
N ARG A 467 -19.65 48.64 11.43
CA ARG A 467 -18.93 49.93 11.22
C ARG A 467 -19.89 51.07 10.92
N LEU A 468 -20.92 50.83 10.11
CA LEU A 468 -21.93 51.82 9.78
C LEU A 468 -22.77 52.20 11.01
N LYS A 469 -23.17 51.24 11.85
CA LYS A 469 -23.89 51.45 13.10
C LYS A 469 -23.10 52.35 14.05
N ARG A 470 -21.79 52.12 14.17
CA ARG A 470 -20.92 52.94 15.02
C ARG A 470 -20.81 54.39 14.50
N LEU A 471 -20.53 54.59 13.21
CA LEU A 471 -20.39 55.93 12.62
C LEU A 471 -21.70 56.75 12.71
N ARG A 472 -22.85 56.09 12.61
CA ARG A 472 -24.16 56.73 12.77
C ARG A 472 -24.44 57.11 14.21
N ALA A 473 -24.05 56.30 15.19
CA ALA A 473 -24.15 56.65 16.59
C ALA A 473 -23.28 57.90 16.91
N ASP A 474 -22.04 57.92 16.41
CA ASP A 474 -21.11 59.03 16.59
C ASP A 474 -21.66 60.31 15.93
N LEU A 475 -22.33 60.21 14.76
CA LEU A 475 -22.98 61.35 14.08
C LEU A 475 -24.18 61.85 14.88
N ALA A 476 -25.01 60.97 15.44
CA ALA A 476 -26.16 61.34 16.27
C ALA A 476 -25.71 62.07 17.57
N ASP A 477 -24.62 61.58 18.19
CA ASP A 477 -24.03 62.23 19.38
C ASP A 477 -23.49 63.62 19.05
N ASN A 478 -22.84 63.77 17.89
CA ASN A 478 -22.37 65.09 17.42
C ASN A 478 -23.56 66.04 17.16
N GLU A 479 -24.64 65.59 16.52
CA GLU A 479 -25.85 66.41 16.28
C GLU A 479 -26.59 66.74 17.57
N ALA A 480 -26.60 65.86 18.57
CA ALA A 480 -27.13 66.17 19.89
C ALA A 480 -26.31 67.19 20.60
N ALA A 481 -24.97 67.21 20.44
CA ALA A 481 -24.09 68.23 20.96
C ALA A 481 -24.37 69.61 20.33
N PHE A 482 -24.61 69.69 19.03
CA PHE A 482 -25.07 70.90 18.34
C PHE A 482 -26.37 71.47 18.96
N LYS A 483 -27.39 70.60 19.12
CA LYS A 483 -28.67 70.97 19.70
C LYS A 483 -28.50 71.46 21.13
N LYS A 484 -27.67 70.84 21.93
CA LYS A 484 -27.39 71.25 23.33
C LYS A 484 -26.72 72.60 23.44
N GLN A 485 -25.91 72.96 22.45
CA GLN A 485 -25.24 74.30 22.39
C GLN A 485 -26.12 75.40 21.75
N GLY A 486 -27.36 75.08 21.37
CA GLY A 486 -28.30 76.05 20.78
C GLY A 486 -28.02 76.40 19.31
N TYR A 487 -27.21 75.62 18.61
CA TYR A 487 -26.93 75.83 17.19
C TYR A 487 -28.01 75.19 16.31
N ASN A 488 -28.52 75.97 15.35
CA ASN A 488 -29.46 75.41 14.36
C ASN A 488 -28.73 74.55 13.32
N ILE A 489 -29.16 73.32 13.19
CA ILE A 489 -28.66 72.40 12.18
C ILE A 489 -29.71 72.28 11.05
N LYS A 490 -29.28 72.43 9.79
CA LYS A 490 -30.09 72.11 8.65
C LYS A 490 -30.08 70.58 8.50
N VAL A 491 -31.16 69.91 8.83
CA VAL A 491 -31.33 68.46 8.68
C VAL A 491 -31.43 68.17 7.19
N GLU A 492 -30.57 67.33 6.69
CA GLU A 492 -30.66 66.83 5.32
C GLU A 492 -31.72 65.75 5.25
N THR A 493 -32.61 65.87 4.28
CA THR A 493 -33.72 64.94 4.06
C THR A 493 -33.53 64.17 2.75
N ILE A 494 -33.95 62.91 2.73
CA ILE A 494 -34.03 62.05 1.54
C ILE A 494 -35.48 61.68 1.28
N GLN A 495 -35.79 61.35 0.05
CA GLN A 495 -37.08 60.79 -0.27
C GLN A 495 -37.08 59.27 -0.21
N CYS A 496 -38.08 58.65 0.39
CA CYS A 496 -38.25 57.22 0.41
C CYS A 496 -38.39 56.67 -1.02
N PRO A 497 -37.53 55.71 -1.43
CA PRO A 497 -37.60 55.17 -2.80
C PRO A 497 -38.89 54.41 -3.09
N ASN A 498 -39.66 54.01 -2.05
CA ASN A 498 -40.90 53.26 -2.21
C ASN A 498 -42.16 54.14 -2.21
N CYS A 499 -42.23 55.12 -1.31
CA CYS A 499 -43.44 55.92 -1.16
C CYS A 499 -43.26 57.45 -1.40
N GLY A 500 -42.04 57.89 -1.68
CA GLY A 500 -41.72 59.30 -1.90
C GLY A 500 -41.78 60.18 -0.65
N GLY A 501 -42.09 59.63 0.52
CA GLY A 501 -42.13 60.41 1.79
C GLY A 501 -40.78 60.99 2.15
N THR A 502 -40.74 62.21 2.65
CA THR A 502 -39.51 62.87 3.04
C THR A 502 -39.05 62.35 4.40
N LEU A 503 -37.84 61.84 4.47
CA LEU A 503 -37.26 61.20 5.62
C LEU A 503 -35.99 61.93 6.03
N GLU A 504 -35.67 61.92 7.31
CA GLU A 504 -34.34 62.40 7.77
C GLU A 504 -33.23 61.44 7.33
N LEU A 505 -32.10 61.97 6.88
CA LEU A 505 -30.98 61.16 6.46
C LEU A 505 -30.44 60.38 7.66
N GLY A 506 -30.48 59.03 7.55
CA GLY A 506 -30.01 58.13 8.61
C GLY A 506 -31.11 57.25 9.23
N MET A 507 -32.33 57.37 8.82
CA MET A 507 -33.41 56.48 9.26
C MET A 507 -33.26 55.07 8.68
N ASP A 508 -33.40 54.05 9.51
CA ASP A 508 -33.32 52.62 9.12
C ASP A 508 -34.58 52.11 8.42
N LYS A 509 -35.72 52.77 8.67
CA LYS A 509 -37.02 52.39 8.19
C LYS A 509 -37.86 53.63 7.87
N CYS A 510 -38.61 53.57 6.81
CA CYS A 510 -39.53 54.67 6.45
C CYS A 510 -40.70 54.76 7.42
N GLU A 511 -40.92 55.91 8.03
CA GLU A 511 -42.00 56.17 8.97
C GLU A 511 -43.38 56.12 8.27
N TYR A 512 -43.44 56.38 6.96
CA TYR A 512 -44.69 56.47 6.20
C TYR A 512 -45.15 55.11 5.63
N CYS A 513 -44.24 54.28 5.17
CA CYS A 513 -44.59 53.04 4.50
C CYS A 513 -43.95 51.77 5.11
N GLY A 514 -43.13 51.93 6.13
CA GLY A 514 -42.52 50.81 6.81
C GLY A 514 -41.37 50.12 6.04
N GLN A 515 -41.00 50.61 4.84
CA GLN A 515 -39.92 50.08 4.03
C GLN A 515 -38.58 50.21 4.80
N VAL A 516 -37.84 49.11 4.89
CA VAL A 516 -36.47 49.12 5.39
C VAL A 516 -35.58 49.82 4.35
N LEU A 517 -34.93 50.90 4.73
CA LEU A 517 -34.13 51.75 3.84
C LEU A 517 -32.66 51.25 3.71
N LEU A 518 -32.32 50.27 4.53
CA LEU A 518 -31.02 49.64 4.56
C LEU A 518 -31.19 48.13 4.40
N SER A 519 -31.12 47.63 3.19
CA SER A 519 -30.96 46.21 2.89
C SER A 519 -29.62 45.94 2.23
#